data_6b4038bfc1b0a06501bfbde2560127e4
#
_entry.id   6b4038bfc1b0a06501bfbde2560127e4
#
_cell.length_a   1.000
_cell.length_b   1.000
_cell.length_c   1.000
_cell.angle_alpha   90.00
_cell.angle_beta   90.00
_cell.angle_gamma   90.00
#
_symmetry.space_group_name_H-M   'P 1'
#
loop_
_entity.id
_entity.type
_entity.pdbx_description
1 polymer ?
#
loop_
_entity_poly.entity_id
_entity_poly.type
_entity_poly.pdbx_seq_one_letter_code
_entity_poly.pdbx_strand_id
1 'polypeptide(L)'
;QAIDELAAHGLIAMLEPFMSSRVNGKVGNDLTPDAVIKSMHISQGLGATSAFTWMKLPVVPEMDRVMDATTLPTLLLGGDPADPDEAFASWEKALALPSVRGLIVGRTMLYPPDDDVSSAVATAVSMVR
;
A
#
# COMPACT_ATOMS: atom_id res chain seq x y z
N GLN A 1 3.04 18.85 10.44
CA GLN A 1 4.18 19.70 10.03
C GLN A 1 4.80 19.20 8.72
N ALA A 2 5.45 18.01 8.66
CA ALA A 2 6.13 17.55 7.44
C ALA A 2 5.21 17.50 6.19
N ILE A 3 3.95 17.05 6.35
CA ILE A 3 2.97 17.01 5.25
C ILE A 3 2.69 18.43 4.73
N ASP A 4 2.55 19.41 5.62
CA ASP A 4 2.29 20.80 5.25
C ASP A 4 3.49 21.44 4.56
N GLU A 5 4.70 21.13 5.01
CA GLU A 5 5.94 21.59 4.37
C GLU A 5 6.08 21.03 2.97
N LEU A 6 5.83 19.73 2.77
CA LEU A 6 5.82 19.11 1.45
C LEU A 6 4.77 19.75 0.53
N ALA A 7 3.56 19.94 1.04
CA ALA A 7 2.48 20.56 0.27
C ALA A 7 2.80 22.00 -0.12
N ALA A 8 3.42 22.79 0.76
CA ALA A 8 3.86 24.16 0.46
C ALA A 8 4.88 24.23 -0.69
N HIS A 9 5.62 23.16 -0.93
CA HIS A 9 6.58 23.03 -2.03
C HIS A 9 6.02 22.26 -3.25
N GLY A 10 4.74 21.89 -3.25
CA GLY A 10 4.13 21.09 -4.32
C GLY A 10 4.66 19.66 -4.40
N LEU A 11 5.20 19.14 -3.30
CA LEU A 11 5.74 17.78 -3.21
C LEU A 11 4.70 16.83 -2.59
N ILE A 12 4.71 15.58 -3.07
CA ILE A 12 3.81 14.55 -2.59
C ILE A 12 4.30 13.99 -1.24
N ALA A 13 3.41 13.96 -0.26
CA ALA A 13 3.57 13.20 0.97
C ALA A 13 2.95 11.82 0.80
N MET A 14 3.77 10.77 0.74
CA MET A 14 3.29 9.39 0.70
C MET A 14 3.25 8.82 2.13
N LEU A 15 2.06 8.44 2.58
CA LEU A 15 1.82 7.94 3.92
C LEU A 15 1.59 6.44 3.92
N GLU A 16 2.32 5.73 4.76
CA GLU A 16 2.22 4.28 4.97
C GLU A 16 1.74 3.98 6.40
N PRO A 17 0.42 4.06 6.67
CA PRO A 17 -0.10 3.91 8.02
C PRO A 17 -0.40 2.45 8.36
N PHE A 18 -0.17 2.09 9.62
CA PHE A 18 -0.62 0.83 10.19
C PHE A 18 -1.23 1.03 11.58
N MET A 19 -2.25 0.26 11.89
CA MET A 19 -2.64 -0.01 13.27
C MET A 19 -1.73 -1.11 13.79
N SER A 20 -0.92 -0.79 14.80
CA SER A 20 0.06 -1.73 15.35
C SER A 20 -0.21 -1.97 16.83
N SER A 21 0.05 -3.18 17.28
CA SER A 21 -0.05 -3.57 18.68
C SER A 21 1.18 -4.36 19.11
N ARG A 22 1.42 -4.40 20.42
CA ARG A 22 2.49 -5.22 20.99
C ARG A 22 1.88 -6.47 21.64
N VAL A 23 2.23 -7.63 21.11
CA VAL A 23 1.82 -8.93 21.64
C VAL A 23 3.07 -9.73 21.99
N ASN A 24 3.17 -10.22 23.23
CA ASN A 24 4.33 -10.98 23.71
C ASN A 24 5.68 -10.30 23.44
N GLY A 25 5.74 -8.97 23.61
CA GLY A 25 6.95 -8.18 23.41
C GLY A 25 7.29 -7.83 21.95
N LYS A 26 6.59 -8.42 20.96
CA LYS A 26 6.77 -8.14 19.53
C LYS A 26 5.71 -7.17 19.03
N VAL A 27 6.12 -6.22 18.18
CA VAL A 27 5.19 -5.33 17.47
C VAL A 27 4.70 -6.05 16.23
N GLY A 28 3.39 -6.10 16.05
CA GLY A 28 2.73 -6.61 14.85
C GLY A 28 1.72 -5.61 14.31
N ASN A 29 1.56 -5.60 12.99
CA ASN A 29 0.54 -4.78 12.34
C ASN A 29 -0.77 -5.57 12.25
N ASP A 30 -1.87 -4.89 12.53
CA ASP A 30 -3.21 -5.42 12.29
C ASP A 30 -3.56 -5.17 10.82
N LEU A 31 -3.68 -6.25 10.06
CA LEU A 31 -3.98 -6.24 8.62
C LEU A 31 -5.45 -6.60 8.33
N THR A 32 -6.33 -6.47 9.30
CA THR A 32 -7.77 -6.56 9.04
C THR A 32 -8.23 -5.36 8.20
N PRO A 33 -9.24 -5.52 7.33
CA PRO A 33 -9.79 -4.39 6.55
C PRO A 33 -10.17 -3.19 7.42
N ASP A 34 -10.78 -3.42 8.58
CA ASP A 34 -11.17 -2.35 9.51
C ASP A 34 -9.97 -1.59 10.08
N ALA A 35 -8.89 -2.29 10.40
CA ALA A 35 -7.66 -1.67 10.89
C ALA A 35 -6.99 -0.82 9.80
N VAL A 36 -6.96 -1.32 8.56
CA VAL A 36 -6.42 -0.58 7.41
C VAL A 36 -7.24 0.67 7.15
N ILE A 37 -8.58 0.56 7.09
CA ILE A 37 -9.49 1.71 6.94
C ILE A 37 -9.26 2.73 8.05
N LYS A 38 -9.18 2.29 9.30
CA LYS A 38 -8.96 3.17 10.45
C LYS A 38 -7.62 3.91 10.35
N SER A 39 -6.52 3.22 10.05
CA SER A 39 -5.20 3.81 9.89
C SER A 39 -5.17 4.84 8.77
N MET A 40 -5.82 4.53 7.66
CA MET A 40 -5.96 5.39 6.50
C MET A 40 -6.78 6.65 6.84
N HIS A 41 -7.92 6.53 7.51
CA HIS A 41 -8.74 7.68 7.92
C HIS A 41 -7.99 8.63 8.85
N ILE A 42 -7.18 8.11 9.77
CA ILE A 42 -6.32 8.94 10.62
C ILE A 42 -5.32 9.70 9.77
N SER A 43 -4.66 9.00 8.84
CA SER A 43 -3.56 9.55 8.04
C SER A 43 -4.02 10.61 7.04
N GLN A 44 -5.15 10.39 6.36
CA GLN A 44 -5.66 11.35 5.38
C GLN A 44 -6.20 12.63 6.02
N GLY A 45 -6.43 12.64 7.33
CA GLY A 45 -6.78 13.82 8.13
C GLY A 45 -5.57 14.61 8.65
N LEU A 46 -4.34 14.17 8.36
CA LEU A 46 -3.13 14.87 8.78
C LEU A 46 -2.81 16.01 7.81
N GLY A 47 -2.35 17.15 8.39
CA GLY A 47 -2.03 18.34 7.61
C GLY A 47 -3.24 19.22 7.26
N ALA A 48 -2.97 20.40 6.72
CA ALA A 48 -3.98 21.38 6.36
C ALA A 48 -4.67 21.10 5.01
N THR A 49 -4.08 20.24 4.18
CA THR A 49 -4.62 19.82 2.88
C THR A 49 -4.18 18.40 2.54
N SER A 50 -5.06 17.66 1.87
CA SER A 50 -4.75 16.35 1.31
C SER A 50 -4.43 16.39 -0.20
N ALA A 51 -4.35 17.57 -0.81
CA ALA A 51 -4.12 17.73 -2.24
C ALA A 51 -2.80 17.10 -2.74
N PHE A 52 -1.81 16.99 -1.86
CA PHE A 52 -0.51 16.39 -2.14
C PHE A 52 -0.26 15.13 -1.30
N THR A 53 -1.33 14.48 -0.82
CA THR A 53 -1.20 13.26 0.00
C THR A 53 -1.56 12.03 -0.84
N TRP A 54 -0.65 11.07 -0.83
CA TRP A 54 -0.85 9.74 -1.40
C TRP A 54 -0.77 8.69 -0.31
N MET A 55 -1.49 7.60 -0.50
CA MET A 55 -1.47 6.48 0.42
C MET A 55 -0.60 5.33 -0.11
N LYS A 56 0.09 4.62 0.78
CA LYS A 56 0.74 3.35 0.49
C LYS A 56 0.15 2.30 1.43
N LEU A 57 -0.62 1.37 0.88
CA LEU A 57 -1.45 0.45 1.65
C LEU A 57 -1.10 -1.02 1.39
N PRO A 58 -1.22 -1.89 2.41
CA PRO A 58 -1.15 -3.33 2.19
C PRO A 58 -2.36 -3.81 1.40
N VAL A 59 -2.19 -4.88 0.62
CA VAL A 59 -3.31 -5.62 0.09
C VAL A 59 -3.84 -6.55 1.18
N VAL A 60 -5.13 -6.41 1.47
CA VAL A 60 -5.84 -7.17 2.49
C VAL A 60 -7.14 -7.72 1.91
N PRO A 61 -7.85 -8.64 2.57
CA PRO A 61 -9.20 -9.00 2.14
C PRO A 61 -10.12 -7.80 1.98
N GLU A 62 -11.12 -7.88 1.12
CA GLU A 62 -12.10 -6.80 0.90
C GLU A 62 -11.45 -5.47 0.46
N MET A 63 -10.45 -5.50 -0.45
CA MET A 63 -9.77 -4.28 -0.92
C MET A 63 -10.71 -3.28 -1.59
N ASP A 64 -11.78 -3.74 -2.21
CA ASP A 64 -12.88 -2.90 -2.73
C ASP A 64 -13.45 -2.01 -1.62
N ARG A 65 -13.83 -2.60 -0.48
CA ARG A 65 -14.34 -1.87 0.69
C ARG A 65 -13.27 -0.92 1.27
N VAL A 66 -12.01 -1.34 1.30
CA VAL A 66 -10.91 -0.49 1.77
C VAL A 66 -10.75 0.73 0.86
N MET A 67 -10.75 0.52 -0.45
CA MET A 67 -10.56 1.60 -1.42
C MET A 67 -11.77 2.52 -1.55
N ASP A 68 -12.97 2.03 -1.26
CA ASP A 68 -14.19 2.88 -1.18
C ASP A 68 -14.13 3.88 -0.01
N ALA A 69 -13.29 3.62 0.99
CA ALA A 69 -13.13 4.50 2.15
C ALA A 69 -12.14 5.67 1.91
N THR A 70 -11.58 5.81 0.71
CA THR A 70 -10.68 6.93 0.36
C THR A 70 -10.87 7.38 -1.08
N THR A 71 -10.61 8.68 -1.32
CA THR A 71 -10.50 9.26 -2.66
C THR A 71 -9.05 9.57 -3.04
N LEU A 72 -8.09 9.30 -2.14
CA LEU A 72 -6.69 9.63 -2.37
C LEU A 72 -6.02 8.59 -3.28
N PRO A 73 -5.11 9.03 -4.16
CA PRO A 73 -4.30 8.11 -4.95
C PRO A 73 -3.53 7.16 -4.04
N THR A 74 -3.59 5.87 -4.37
CA THR A 74 -3.01 4.82 -3.54
C THR A 74 -2.05 3.96 -4.34
N LEU A 75 -0.90 3.66 -3.74
CA LEU A 75 0.03 2.63 -4.19
C LEU A 75 -0.04 1.43 -3.25
N LEU A 76 0.04 0.24 -3.82
CA LEU A 76 0.03 -0.98 -3.03
C LEU A 76 1.45 -1.34 -2.58
N LEU A 77 1.62 -1.72 -1.34
CA LEU A 77 2.89 -2.27 -0.85
C LEU A 77 2.96 -3.78 -1.08
N GLY A 78 4.19 -4.30 -1.26
CA GLY A 78 4.42 -5.71 -1.56
C GLY A 78 4.24 -6.65 -0.38
N GLY A 79 4.47 -6.18 0.83
CA GLY A 79 4.48 -7.04 2.00
C GLY A 79 5.61 -8.07 1.99
N ASP A 80 5.36 -9.21 2.63
CA ASP A 80 6.24 -10.37 2.70
C ASP A 80 5.36 -11.64 2.56
N PRO A 81 4.85 -11.88 1.34
CA PRO A 81 3.91 -12.97 1.12
C PRO A 81 4.61 -14.33 1.26
N ALA A 82 3.90 -15.30 1.84
CA ALA A 82 4.37 -16.68 1.91
C ALA A 82 4.33 -17.36 0.53
N ASP A 83 3.42 -16.93 -0.34
CA ASP A 83 3.25 -17.42 -1.71
C ASP A 83 3.27 -16.24 -2.68
N PRO A 84 4.28 -16.15 -3.57
CA PRO A 84 4.39 -15.09 -4.57
C PRO A 84 3.25 -15.10 -5.60
N ASP A 85 2.75 -16.25 -6.02
CA ASP A 85 1.70 -16.34 -7.04
C ASP A 85 0.38 -15.81 -6.49
N GLU A 86 0.05 -16.13 -5.24
CA GLU A 86 -1.11 -15.55 -4.54
C GLU A 86 -0.96 -14.03 -4.39
N ALA A 87 0.26 -13.54 -4.12
CA ALA A 87 0.54 -12.13 -4.04
C ALA A 87 0.30 -11.42 -5.37
N PHE A 88 0.84 -11.93 -6.47
CA PHE A 88 0.63 -11.37 -7.81
C PHE A 88 -0.86 -11.32 -8.18
N ALA A 89 -1.60 -12.41 -7.96
CA ALA A 89 -3.04 -12.45 -8.21
C ALA A 89 -3.82 -11.43 -7.38
N SER A 90 -3.44 -11.24 -6.11
CA SER A 90 -4.07 -10.26 -5.23
C SER A 90 -3.76 -8.82 -5.65
N TRP A 91 -2.53 -8.54 -6.09
CA TRP A 91 -2.14 -7.21 -6.61
C TRP A 91 -2.88 -6.89 -7.92
N GLU A 92 -2.97 -7.83 -8.86
CA GLU A 92 -3.69 -7.64 -10.12
C GLU A 92 -5.15 -7.25 -9.86
N LYS A 93 -5.82 -7.97 -8.95
CA LYS A 93 -7.20 -7.67 -8.56
C LYS A 93 -7.32 -6.29 -7.93
N ALA A 94 -6.41 -5.92 -7.03
CA ALA A 94 -6.44 -4.63 -6.35
C ALA A 94 -6.07 -3.45 -7.27
N LEU A 95 -5.16 -3.66 -8.25
CA LEU A 95 -4.79 -2.66 -9.26
C LEU A 95 -5.95 -2.28 -10.19
N ALA A 96 -6.97 -3.12 -10.32
CA ALA A 96 -8.17 -2.81 -11.09
C ALA A 96 -9.10 -1.78 -10.40
N LEU A 97 -8.88 -1.50 -9.12
CA LEU A 97 -9.70 -0.54 -8.35
C LEU A 97 -9.39 0.92 -8.74
N PRO A 98 -10.41 1.80 -8.79
CA PRO A 98 -10.27 3.14 -9.40
C PRO A 98 -9.21 4.05 -8.78
N SER A 99 -9.00 3.97 -7.46
CA SER A 99 -8.06 4.85 -6.73
C SER A 99 -6.65 4.28 -6.64
N VAL A 100 -6.44 3.02 -7.07
CA VAL A 100 -5.12 2.38 -7.07
C VAL A 100 -4.34 2.81 -8.31
N ARG A 101 -3.10 3.26 -8.12
CA ARG A 101 -2.25 3.85 -9.14
C ARG A 101 -1.00 3.04 -9.48
N GLY A 102 -0.67 2.03 -8.69
CA GLY A 102 0.50 1.20 -8.94
C GLY A 102 0.99 0.47 -7.70
N LEU A 103 2.21 -0.04 -7.81
CA LEU A 103 2.88 -0.85 -6.81
C LEU A 103 4.13 -0.15 -6.28
N ILE A 104 4.41 -0.32 -4.99
CA ILE A 104 5.75 -0.09 -4.41
C ILE A 104 6.15 -1.38 -3.70
N VAL A 105 6.83 -2.22 -4.42
CA VAL A 105 7.25 -3.55 -3.96
C VAL A 105 8.77 -3.68 -4.05
N GLY A 106 9.34 -4.44 -3.14
CA GLY A 106 10.78 -4.64 -3.06
C GLY A 106 11.12 -6.12 -2.92
N ARG A 107 11.02 -6.68 -1.72
CA ARG A 107 11.51 -8.02 -1.40
C ARG A 107 10.99 -9.12 -2.33
N THR A 108 9.71 -9.16 -2.60
CA THR A 108 9.08 -10.16 -3.48
C THR A 108 9.66 -10.16 -4.90
N MET A 109 10.11 -8.99 -5.40
CA MET A 109 10.71 -8.89 -6.73
C MET A 109 12.23 -9.04 -6.72
N LEU A 110 12.89 -8.59 -5.63
CA LEU A 110 14.35 -8.67 -5.53
C LEU A 110 14.85 -10.03 -5.06
N TYR A 111 13.99 -10.82 -4.44
CA TYR A 111 14.30 -12.14 -3.89
C TYR A 111 13.18 -13.14 -4.24
N PRO A 112 12.90 -13.38 -5.55
CA PRO A 112 11.93 -14.40 -5.94
C PRO A 112 12.47 -15.80 -5.61
N PRO A 113 11.59 -16.78 -5.34
CA PRO A 113 12.01 -18.12 -4.94
C PRO A 113 12.87 -18.87 -5.97
N ASP A 114 12.71 -18.53 -7.25
CA ASP A 114 13.43 -19.11 -8.38
C ASP A 114 14.66 -18.29 -8.81
N ASP A 115 14.98 -17.21 -8.08
CA ASP A 115 16.08 -16.27 -8.37
C ASP A 115 15.91 -15.51 -9.72
N ASP A 116 14.75 -15.61 -10.39
CA ASP A 116 14.47 -14.90 -11.65
C ASP A 116 13.85 -13.54 -11.40
N VAL A 117 14.67 -12.58 -10.97
CA VAL A 117 14.30 -11.18 -10.74
C VAL A 117 13.70 -10.53 -11.99
N SER A 118 14.23 -10.88 -13.18
CA SER A 118 13.78 -10.30 -14.45
C SER A 118 12.33 -10.67 -14.75
N SER A 119 11.98 -11.94 -14.56
CA SER A 119 10.61 -12.44 -14.73
C SER A 119 9.66 -11.84 -13.71
N ALA A 120 10.06 -11.79 -12.44
CA ALA A 120 9.24 -11.20 -11.37
C ALA A 120 8.92 -9.72 -11.64
N VAL A 121 9.93 -8.94 -12.06
CA VAL A 121 9.75 -7.53 -12.43
C VAL A 121 8.87 -7.38 -13.67
N ALA A 122 9.08 -8.19 -14.72
CA ALA A 122 8.28 -8.14 -15.94
C ALA A 122 6.80 -8.43 -15.65
N THR A 123 6.53 -9.41 -14.79
CA THR A 123 5.17 -9.74 -14.35
C THR A 123 4.53 -8.56 -13.63
N ALA A 124 5.21 -7.97 -12.65
CA ALA A 124 4.68 -6.82 -11.91
C ALA A 124 4.43 -5.60 -12.82
N VAL A 125 5.34 -5.32 -13.77
CA VAL A 125 5.19 -4.22 -14.74
C VAL A 125 3.98 -4.44 -15.65
N SER A 126 3.71 -5.67 -16.06
CA SER A 126 2.56 -5.98 -16.93
C SER A 126 1.19 -5.72 -16.28
N MET A 127 1.13 -5.69 -14.95
CA MET A 127 -0.09 -5.42 -14.18
C MET A 127 -0.39 -3.92 -14.03
N VAL A 128 0.64 -3.07 -14.11
CA VAL A 128 0.49 -1.62 -13.92
C VAL A 128 0.12 -0.96 -15.26
N ARG A 129 -0.96 -0.19 -15.27
CA ARG A 129 -1.50 0.50 -16.46
C ARG A 129 -1.02 1.94 -16.54
#